data_63e221b9ab5d502a82bb148f8dddd63f
#
_entry.id   63e221b9ab5d502a82bb148f8dddd63f
#
_cell.length_a   1.000
_cell.length_b   1.000
_cell.length_c   1.000
_cell.angle_alpha   90.00
_cell.angle_beta   90.00
_cell.angle_gamma   90.00
#
_symmetry.space_group_name_H-M   'P 1'
#
loop_
_entity.id
_entity.type
_entity.pdbx_description
1 polymer ?
#
loop_
_entity_poly.entity_id
_entity_poly.type
_entity_poly.pdbx_seq_one_letter_code
_entity_poly.pdbx_strand_id
1 'polypeptide(L)'
;MTETVGHTQTQHTDPGVSDALLELGDVSFAIESRTLLQPLSLKLQSRRVTGLIGHNGSGKSTLVKILARQQPPSSGTVIFEGKAIDEWGARPFARKVAYLPQYTPQADGMLVKELVALGRYPWHGALGRFGKQDREKVDEAIELTDIGGFADRLVDTLSGGERQRVWLAMLVAQDAEWLLLDEPISALDVAHQVEILSLVHRLSRQKGLGVVVVLHDVNMAARYCDEIIALHSGKLIARGTPDEIMTSESLGAIYGIDMDVIRHPSSGVPVSFVR
;
A
#
# COMPACT_ATOMS: atom_id res chain seq x y z
N MET A 1 -25.79 12.74 -47.40
CA MET A 1 -26.36 12.79 -46.02
C MET A 1 -26.02 11.46 -45.36
N THR A 2 -24.98 11.41 -44.62
CA THR A 2 -24.53 10.23 -43.83
C THR A 2 -24.40 10.69 -42.41
N GLU A 3 -25.31 10.23 -41.54
CA GLU A 3 -25.32 10.50 -40.13
C GLU A 3 -24.24 9.65 -39.42
N THR A 4 -23.38 10.35 -38.71
CA THR A 4 -22.35 9.72 -37.82
C THR A 4 -22.99 9.53 -36.46
N VAL A 5 -23.24 8.29 -36.08
CA VAL A 5 -23.72 7.90 -34.75
C VAL A 5 -22.54 7.91 -33.79
N GLY A 6 -22.50 8.89 -32.90
CA GLY A 6 -21.55 8.96 -31.81
C GLY A 6 -21.88 7.93 -30.72
N HIS A 7 -21.01 6.96 -30.48
CA HIS A 7 -21.08 6.08 -29.32
C HIS A 7 -20.54 6.80 -28.09
N THR A 8 -21.42 7.31 -27.26
CA THR A 8 -21.12 7.76 -25.90
C THR A 8 -21.00 6.51 -25.03
N GLN A 9 -19.79 6.13 -24.63
CA GLN A 9 -19.56 5.13 -23.60
C GLN A 9 -19.97 5.73 -22.24
N THR A 10 -21.13 5.36 -21.76
CA THR A 10 -21.57 5.58 -20.39
C THR A 10 -20.74 4.66 -19.48
N GLN A 11 -19.83 5.23 -18.69
CA GLN A 11 -19.19 4.55 -17.57
C GLN A 11 -20.28 4.19 -16.55
N HIS A 12 -20.56 2.91 -16.38
CA HIS A 12 -21.38 2.41 -15.28
C HIS A 12 -20.57 2.58 -13.98
N THR A 13 -20.86 3.64 -13.24
CA THR A 13 -20.45 3.76 -11.84
C THR A 13 -21.47 2.99 -11.00
N ASP A 14 -20.99 1.93 -10.33
CA ASP A 14 -21.77 1.16 -9.36
C ASP A 14 -22.08 2.05 -8.14
N PRO A 15 -23.35 2.28 -7.75
CA PRO A 15 -23.72 3.30 -6.76
C PRO A 15 -23.57 2.81 -5.30
N GLY A 16 -22.46 2.18 -4.95
CA GLY A 16 -22.28 1.61 -3.59
C GLY A 16 -20.87 1.68 -3.00
N VAL A 17 -19.88 2.15 -3.75
CA VAL A 17 -18.50 2.22 -3.25
C VAL A 17 -18.01 3.67 -3.36
N SER A 18 -17.85 4.31 -2.22
CA SER A 18 -17.18 5.60 -2.10
C SER A 18 -15.79 5.49 -2.74
N ASP A 19 -15.49 6.34 -3.73
CA ASP A 19 -14.12 6.56 -4.19
C ASP A 19 -13.37 7.30 -3.09
N ALA A 20 -12.95 6.56 -2.06
CA ALA A 20 -12.23 7.10 -0.92
C ALA A 20 -10.93 7.75 -1.41
N LEU A 21 -10.89 9.08 -1.32
CA LEU A 21 -9.78 9.90 -1.76
C LEU A 21 -8.91 10.26 -0.56
N LEU A 22 -7.60 10.04 -0.70
CA LEU A 22 -6.59 10.47 0.26
C LEU A 22 -5.78 11.60 -0.37
N GLU A 23 -5.89 12.81 0.18
CA GLU A 23 -5.30 14.03 -0.39
C GLU A 23 -4.26 14.63 0.55
N LEU A 24 -3.15 15.04 -0.02
CA LEU A 24 -2.09 15.78 0.66
C LEU A 24 -2.02 17.19 0.06
N GLY A 25 -2.04 18.20 0.90
CA GLY A 25 -1.87 19.61 0.54
C GLY A 25 -0.61 20.17 1.19
N ASP A 26 0.44 20.41 0.40
CA ASP A 26 1.73 20.99 0.80
C ASP A 26 2.37 20.35 2.04
N VAL A 27 2.24 19.01 2.12
CA VAL A 27 2.73 18.21 3.24
C VAL A 27 4.25 18.19 3.21
N SER A 28 4.87 18.57 4.32
CA SER A 28 6.32 18.48 4.53
C SER A 28 6.65 17.83 5.88
N PHE A 29 7.89 17.36 6.00
CA PHE A 29 8.40 16.85 7.26
C PHE A 29 9.88 17.15 7.45
N ALA A 30 10.23 17.70 8.62
CA ALA A 30 11.58 17.98 9.02
C ALA A 30 11.84 17.51 10.46
N ILE A 31 13.07 17.08 10.72
CA ILE A 31 13.56 16.76 12.06
C ILE A 31 14.75 17.68 12.29
N GLU A 32 14.67 18.51 13.32
CA GLU A 32 15.67 19.54 13.63
C GLU A 32 15.93 20.42 12.40
N SER A 33 17.15 20.41 11.85
CA SER A 33 17.54 21.19 10.66
C SER A 33 17.45 20.42 9.35
N ARG A 34 17.07 19.13 9.38
CA ARG A 34 17.04 18.25 8.20
C ARG A 34 15.63 18.07 7.68
N THR A 35 15.37 18.54 6.47
CA THR A 35 14.12 18.27 5.76
C THR A 35 14.16 16.86 5.14
N LEU A 36 13.27 15.97 5.59
CA LEU A 36 13.14 14.61 5.08
C LEU A 36 12.08 14.51 3.98
N LEU A 37 11.08 15.39 4.00
CA LEU A 37 10.04 15.49 2.98
C LEU A 37 9.82 16.97 2.67
N GLN A 38 10.08 17.37 1.44
CA GLN A 38 9.79 18.72 0.95
C GLN A 38 8.27 18.87 0.76
N PRO A 39 7.74 20.11 0.76
CA PRO A 39 6.32 20.32 0.50
C PRO A 39 5.86 19.59 -0.77
N LEU A 40 4.88 18.71 -0.62
CA LEU A 40 4.31 17.98 -1.73
C LEU A 40 2.79 17.90 -1.62
N SER A 41 2.12 17.93 -2.77
CA SER A 41 0.68 17.80 -2.89
C SER A 41 0.37 16.60 -3.80
N LEU A 42 -0.49 15.71 -3.33
CA LEU A 42 -0.87 14.45 -4.00
C LEU A 42 -2.34 14.15 -3.78
N LYS A 43 -2.95 13.46 -4.75
CA LYS A 43 -4.26 12.82 -4.59
C LYS A 43 -4.12 11.35 -4.93
N LEU A 44 -4.42 10.49 -3.97
CA LEU A 44 -4.36 9.04 -4.10
C LEU A 44 -5.79 8.51 -4.20
N GLN A 45 -6.03 7.62 -5.16
CA GLN A 45 -7.33 7.04 -5.44
C GLN A 45 -7.44 5.63 -4.88
N SER A 46 -8.61 5.26 -4.36
CA SER A 46 -8.92 3.87 -4.02
C SER A 46 -8.92 2.96 -5.25
N ARG A 47 -9.02 1.65 -5.03
CA ARG A 47 -9.04 0.61 -6.09
C ARG A 47 -7.79 0.56 -6.97
N ARG A 48 -6.68 1.11 -6.48
CA ARG A 48 -5.39 1.12 -7.17
C ARG A 48 -4.26 0.74 -6.22
N VAL A 49 -3.25 0.10 -6.79
CA VAL A 49 -1.97 -0.12 -6.13
C VAL A 49 -1.01 0.96 -6.59
N THR A 50 -0.66 1.87 -5.67
CA THR A 50 0.31 2.94 -5.90
C THR A 50 1.66 2.52 -5.30
N GLY A 51 2.65 2.33 -6.16
CA GLY A 51 4.03 2.05 -5.78
C GLY A 51 4.77 3.34 -5.43
N LEU A 52 5.40 3.39 -4.26
CA LEU A 52 6.24 4.50 -3.83
C LEU A 52 7.70 4.08 -3.93
N ILE A 53 8.44 4.65 -4.91
CA ILE A 53 9.83 4.28 -5.22
C ILE A 53 10.80 5.44 -4.98
N GLY A 54 12.09 5.14 -4.99
CA GLY A 54 13.20 6.09 -4.84
C GLY A 54 14.32 5.50 -3.98
N HIS A 55 15.46 6.17 -3.95
CA HIS A 55 16.61 5.72 -3.16
C HIS A 55 16.35 5.73 -1.64
N ASN A 56 17.24 5.09 -0.86
CA ASN A 56 17.15 5.11 0.60
C ASN A 56 17.29 6.55 1.14
N GLY A 57 16.43 6.90 2.10
CA GLY A 57 16.37 8.26 2.64
C GLY A 57 15.65 9.28 1.77
N SER A 58 14.95 8.88 0.70
CA SER A 58 14.19 9.79 -0.16
C SER A 58 12.85 10.27 0.43
N GLY A 59 12.47 9.82 1.65
CA GLY A 59 11.25 10.26 2.32
C GLY A 59 10.05 9.29 2.20
N LYS A 60 10.17 8.13 1.55
CA LYS A 60 9.08 7.17 1.32
C LYS A 60 8.38 6.73 2.61
N SER A 61 9.14 6.16 3.54
CA SER A 61 8.59 5.69 4.83
C SER A 61 8.05 6.85 5.66
N THR A 62 8.64 8.05 5.56
CA THR A 62 8.14 9.27 6.21
C THR A 62 6.75 9.60 5.68
N LEU A 63 6.58 9.60 4.35
CA LEU A 63 5.30 9.87 3.71
C LEU A 63 4.24 8.85 4.14
N VAL A 64 4.55 7.54 4.08
CA VAL A 64 3.62 6.49 4.49
C VAL A 64 3.24 6.60 5.97
N LYS A 65 4.19 6.92 6.86
CA LYS A 65 3.92 7.15 8.29
C LYS A 65 3.01 8.35 8.54
N ILE A 66 3.16 9.43 7.75
CA ILE A 66 2.25 10.58 7.82
C ILE A 66 0.84 10.17 7.40
N LEU A 67 0.70 9.46 6.27
CA LEU A 67 -0.60 8.95 5.80
C LEU A 67 -1.26 8.00 6.81
N ALA A 68 -0.46 7.19 7.51
CA ALA A 68 -0.90 6.27 8.55
C ALA A 68 -1.16 6.93 9.91
N ARG A 69 -0.97 8.26 10.05
CA ARG A 69 -1.01 8.98 11.34
C ARG A 69 -0.05 8.44 12.40
N GLN A 70 1.06 7.82 11.97
CA GLN A 70 2.12 7.40 12.89
C GLN A 70 3.03 8.56 13.29
N GLN A 71 3.05 9.62 12.49
CA GLN A 71 3.69 10.90 12.79
C GLN A 71 2.93 12.05 12.14
N PRO A 72 2.84 13.22 12.81
CA PRO A 72 2.24 14.41 12.20
C PRO A 72 3.19 15.00 11.15
N PRO A 73 2.68 15.66 10.09
CA PRO A 73 3.52 16.47 9.21
C PRO A 73 4.05 17.71 9.94
N SER A 74 5.18 18.26 9.49
CA SER A 74 5.69 19.55 10.01
C SER A 74 4.91 20.73 9.45
N SER A 75 4.37 20.61 8.22
CA SER A 75 3.44 21.57 7.61
C SER A 75 2.54 20.86 6.61
N GLY A 76 1.51 21.57 6.17
CA GLY A 76 0.51 21.04 5.25
C GLY A 76 -0.56 20.22 5.94
N THR A 77 -1.46 19.66 5.16
CA THR A 77 -2.62 18.89 5.64
C THR A 77 -2.79 17.60 4.86
N VAL A 78 -3.27 16.56 5.55
CA VAL A 78 -3.72 15.32 4.91
C VAL A 78 -5.23 15.21 5.12
N ILE A 79 -5.97 15.05 4.03
CA ILE A 79 -7.42 14.94 4.03
C ILE A 79 -7.81 13.53 3.59
N PHE A 80 -8.69 12.91 4.33
CA PHE A 80 -9.29 11.62 4.00
C PHE A 80 -10.81 11.75 3.99
N GLU A 81 -11.47 11.40 2.87
CA GLU A 81 -12.92 11.56 2.68
C GLU A 81 -13.40 12.99 3.04
N GLY A 82 -12.68 14.00 2.58
CA GLY A 82 -13.04 15.42 2.81
C GLY A 82 -12.79 15.95 4.22
N LYS A 83 -12.22 15.14 5.12
CA LYS A 83 -11.93 15.50 6.51
C LYS A 83 -10.43 15.35 6.82
N ALA A 84 -9.86 16.33 7.54
CA ALA A 84 -8.45 16.23 7.95
C ALA A 84 -8.21 14.99 8.84
N ILE A 85 -7.10 14.28 8.59
CA ILE A 85 -6.87 12.99 9.27
C ILE A 85 -6.68 13.14 10.78
N ASP A 86 -6.23 14.28 11.28
CA ASP A 86 -6.06 14.59 12.69
C ASP A 86 -7.39 14.79 13.43
N GLU A 87 -8.45 15.15 12.70
CA GLU A 87 -9.81 15.28 13.24
C GLU A 87 -10.54 13.94 13.39
N TRP A 88 -10.01 12.87 12.80
CA TRP A 88 -10.57 11.54 12.96
C TRP A 88 -10.27 10.98 14.36
N GLY A 89 -11.24 10.35 15.00
CA GLY A 89 -10.96 9.51 16.18
C GLY A 89 -10.04 8.34 15.83
N ALA A 90 -9.22 7.88 16.74
CA ALA A 90 -8.24 6.82 16.48
C ALA A 90 -8.89 5.53 15.92
N ARG A 91 -9.98 5.04 16.52
CA ARG A 91 -10.68 3.84 16.05
C ARG A 91 -11.41 4.04 14.72
N PRO A 92 -12.22 5.09 14.51
CA PRO A 92 -12.80 5.39 13.21
C PRO A 92 -11.77 5.45 12.09
N PHE A 93 -10.62 6.09 12.31
CA PHE A 93 -9.54 6.13 11.33
C PHE A 93 -8.93 4.75 11.08
N ALA A 94 -8.67 3.96 12.13
CA ALA A 94 -8.16 2.61 11.99
C ALA A 94 -9.14 1.63 11.31
N ARG A 95 -10.45 1.93 11.25
CA ARG A 95 -11.40 1.17 10.42
C ARG A 95 -11.32 1.53 8.94
N LYS A 96 -10.66 2.63 8.60
CA LYS A 96 -10.51 3.13 7.23
C LYS A 96 -9.13 2.86 6.65
N VAL A 97 -8.10 2.96 7.46
CA VAL A 97 -6.70 2.87 7.03
C VAL A 97 -5.96 1.85 7.89
N ALA A 98 -5.45 0.81 7.26
CA ALA A 98 -4.59 -0.20 7.86
C ALA A 98 -3.14 0.05 7.45
N TYR A 99 -2.20 -0.14 8.38
CA TYR A 99 -0.77 0.14 8.16
C TYR A 99 0.10 -1.04 8.58
N LEU A 100 0.99 -1.45 7.67
CA LEU A 100 2.06 -2.41 7.94
C LEU A 100 3.39 -1.67 7.99
N PRO A 101 4.05 -1.60 9.15
CA PRO A 101 5.38 -1.01 9.26
C PRO A 101 6.44 -1.93 8.66
N GLN A 102 7.59 -1.36 8.30
CA GLN A 102 8.76 -2.09 7.80
C GLN A 102 9.22 -3.18 8.78
N TYR A 103 9.20 -2.87 10.07
CA TYR A 103 9.51 -3.83 11.15
C TYR A 103 8.22 -4.16 11.89
N THR A 104 7.75 -5.37 11.70
CA THR A 104 6.57 -5.87 12.42
C THR A 104 6.93 -6.21 13.87
N PRO A 105 6.03 -5.97 14.83
CA PRO A 105 6.24 -6.38 16.22
C PRO A 105 6.46 -7.90 16.35
N GLN A 106 7.15 -8.31 17.41
CA GLN A 106 7.22 -9.72 17.75
C GLN A 106 5.84 -10.19 18.25
N ALA A 107 5.44 -11.36 17.79
CA ALA A 107 4.16 -12.01 18.15
C ALA A 107 4.42 -13.39 18.78
N ASP A 108 5.46 -13.46 19.61
CA ASP A 108 5.94 -14.71 20.22
C ASP A 108 4.85 -15.37 21.08
N GLY A 109 4.68 -16.66 20.91
CA GLY A 109 3.69 -17.44 21.62
C GLY A 109 2.23 -17.26 21.17
N MET A 110 1.97 -16.46 20.14
CA MET A 110 0.64 -16.31 19.55
C MET A 110 0.42 -17.33 18.43
N LEU A 111 -0.81 -17.85 18.35
CA LEU A 111 -1.25 -18.59 17.18
C LEU A 111 -1.52 -17.64 16.01
N VAL A 112 -1.34 -18.13 14.78
CA VAL A 112 -1.62 -17.36 13.55
C VAL A 112 -3.03 -16.76 13.57
N LYS A 113 -4.05 -17.57 13.85
CA LYS A 113 -5.44 -17.09 13.94
C LYS A 113 -5.66 -16.02 15.00
N GLU A 114 -4.89 -16.05 16.10
CA GLU A 114 -4.96 -15.04 17.18
C GLU A 114 -4.37 -13.71 16.70
N LEU A 115 -3.22 -13.76 16.00
CA LEU A 115 -2.63 -12.56 15.41
C LEU A 115 -3.57 -11.94 14.36
N VAL A 116 -4.18 -12.74 13.49
CA VAL A 116 -5.16 -12.26 12.51
C VAL A 116 -6.37 -11.62 13.22
N ALA A 117 -6.84 -12.19 14.31
CA ALA A 117 -7.96 -11.67 15.10
C ALA A 117 -7.68 -10.28 15.70
N LEU A 118 -6.41 -9.92 15.97
CA LEU A 118 -6.04 -8.57 16.43
C LEU A 118 -6.43 -7.48 15.40
N GLY A 119 -6.52 -7.80 14.13
CA GLY A 119 -7.04 -6.90 13.08
C GLY A 119 -8.44 -6.38 13.38
N ARG A 120 -9.24 -7.11 14.18
CA ARG A 120 -10.59 -6.67 14.56
C ARG A 120 -10.63 -5.69 15.72
N TYR A 121 -9.49 -5.41 16.37
CA TYR A 121 -9.43 -4.50 17.52
C TYR A 121 -10.08 -3.12 17.29
N PRO A 122 -9.97 -2.44 16.14
CA PRO A 122 -10.65 -1.17 15.89
C PRO A 122 -12.19 -1.26 15.97
N TRP A 123 -12.77 -2.44 15.77
CA TRP A 123 -14.22 -2.65 15.73
C TRP A 123 -14.83 -2.88 17.12
N HIS A 124 -14.22 -3.70 17.97
CA HIS A 124 -14.73 -3.97 19.31
C HIS A 124 -13.94 -3.26 20.43
N GLY A 125 -12.66 -2.91 20.21
CA GLY A 125 -11.80 -2.30 21.22
C GLY A 125 -11.49 -3.22 22.41
N ALA A 126 -10.81 -2.69 23.41
CA ALA A 126 -10.32 -3.47 24.56
C ALA A 126 -11.44 -4.05 25.46
N LEU A 127 -12.58 -3.36 25.56
CA LEU A 127 -13.70 -3.77 26.42
C LEU A 127 -14.86 -4.40 25.62
N GLY A 128 -14.77 -4.43 24.31
CA GLY A 128 -15.77 -5.05 23.44
C GLY A 128 -15.62 -6.56 23.39
N ARG A 129 -16.68 -7.23 22.96
CA ARG A 129 -16.67 -8.67 22.76
C ARG A 129 -16.38 -9.01 21.30
N PHE A 130 -15.47 -9.93 21.08
CA PHE A 130 -15.24 -10.54 19.78
C PHE A 130 -16.49 -11.34 19.37
N GLY A 131 -17.22 -10.84 18.37
CA GLY A 131 -18.52 -11.36 17.97
C GLY A 131 -18.47 -12.29 16.77
N LYS A 132 -19.67 -12.65 16.27
CA LYS A 132 -19.82 -13.50 15.07
C LYS A 132 -19.23 -12.81 13.84
N GLN A 133 -19.55 -11.53 13.64
CA GLN A 133 -19.02 -10.74 12.50
C GLN A 133 -17.49 -10.66 12.50
N ASP A 134 -16.87 -10.52 13.68
CA ASP A 134 -15.40 -10.48 13.78
C ASP A 134 -14.80 -11.82 13.35
N ARG A 135 -15.43 -12.95 13.75
CA ARG A 135 -15.02 -14.29 13.35
C ARG A 135 -15.11 -14.48 11.84
N GLU A 136 -16.25 -14.11 11.23
CA GLU A 136 -16.45 -14.17 9.79
C GLU A 136 -15.37 -13.38 9.02
N LYS A 137 -14.98 -12.19 9.52
CA LYS A 137 -13.92 -11.38 8.91
C LYS A 137 -12.53 -11.98 9.09
N VAL A 138 -12.25 -12.64 10.20
CA VAL A 138 -11.00 -13.39 10.41
C VAL A 138 -10.93 -14.60 9.49
N ASP A 139 -12.01 -15.38 9.39
CA ASP A 139 -12.07 -16.55 8.51
C ASP A 139 -11.92 -16.14 7.04
N GLU A 140 -12.60 -15.07 6.61
CA GLU A 140 -12.45 -14.46 5.28
C GLU A 140 -10.99 -14.05 5.00
N ALA A 141 -10.34 -13.41 5.98
CA ALA A 141 -8.96 -12.98 5.82
C ALA A 141 -7.98 -14.15 5.71
N ILE A 142 -8.18 -15.22 6.49
CA ILE A 142 -7.40 -16.44 6.45
C ILE A 142 -7.52 -17.12 5.06
N GLU A 143 -8.75 -17.19 4.51
CA GLU A 143 -9.01 -17.74 3.19
C GLU A 143 -8.37 -16.90 2.08
N LEU A 144 -8.60 -15.57 2.07
CA LEU A 144 -8.07 -14.66 1.05
C LEU A 144 -6.54 -14.64 0.97
N THR A 145 -5.86 -14.88 2.09
CA THR A 145 -4.40 -14.87 2.18
C THR A 145 -3.76 -16.26 2.11
N ASP A 146 -4.59 -17.32 1.99
CA ASP A 146 -4.15 -18.70 1.87
C ASP A 146 -3.24 -19.16 3.02
N ILE A 147 -3.66 -18.87 4.27
CA ILE A 147 -2.93 -19.25 5.48
C ILE A 147 -3.65 -20.31 6.33
N GLY A 148 -4.76 -20.84 5.84
CA GLY A 148 -5.57 -21.84 6.57
C GLY A 148 -4.81 -23.08 7.00
N GLY A 149 -3.84 -23.52 6.18
CA GLY A 149 -3.02 -24.71 6.47
C GLY A 149 -2.13 -24.58 7.71
N PHE A 150 -1.90 -23.36 8.21
CA PHE A 150 -1.08 -23.11 9.40
C PHE A 150 -1.72 -22.14 10.42
N ALA A 151 -3.04 -21.98 10.35
CA ALA A 151 -3.78 -21.07 11.25
C ALA A 151 -3.64 -21.41 12.74
N ASP A 152 -3.40 -22.67 13.07
CA ASP A 152 -3.17 -23.17 14.44
C ASP A 152 -1.69 -23.31 14.82
N ARG A 153 -0.75 -22.86 13.98
CA ARG A 153 0.67 -22.82 14.32
C ARG A 153 1.03 -21.55 15.07
N LEU A 154 2.14 -21.61 15.82
CA LEU A 154 2.73 -20.42 16.45
C LEU A 154 3.41 -19.53 15.38
N VAL A 155 3.24 -18.22 15.50
CA VAL A 155 3.78 -17.23 14.55
C VAL A 155 5.31 -17.26 14.50
N ASP A 156 5.97 -17.51 15.61
CA ASP A 156 7.44 -17.61 15.72
C ASP A 156 8.02 -18.84 15.01
N THR A 157 7.20 -19.86 14.72
CA THR A 157 7.63 -21.06 13.97
C THR A 157 7.54 -20.93 12.44
N LEU A 158 7.07 -19.77 11.96
CA LEU A 158 6.83 -19.52 10.54
C LEU A 158 8.09 -19.04 9.82
N SER A 159 8.20 -19.36 8.53
CA SER A 159 9.16 -18.72 7.63
C SER A 159 8.87 -17.21 7.47
N GLY A 160 9.83 -16.46 6.94
CA GLY A 160 9.65 -15.01 6.69
C GLY A 160 8.44 -14.72 5.79
N GLY A 161 8.27 -15.47 4.70
CA GLY A 161 7.15 -15.31 3.76
C GLY A 161 5.80 -15.68 4.37
N GLU A 162 5.73 -16.82 5.10
CA GLU A 162 4.52 -17.20 5.85
C GLU A 162 4.13 -16.14 6.86
N ARG A 163 5.10 -15.64 7.64
CA ARG A 163 4.88 -14.57 8.63
C ARG A 163 4.36 -13.30 7.99
N GLN A 164 4.92 -12.91 6.84
CA GLN A 164 4.45 -11.73 6.11
C GLN A 164 3.01 -11.88 5.61
N ARG A 165 2.61 -13.07 5.15
CA ARG A 165 1.21 -13.36 4.80
C ARG A 165 0.28 -13.23 6.00
N VAL A 166 0.71 -13.68 7.19
CA VAL A 166 -0.09 -13.56 8.42
C VAL A 166 -0.31 -12.09 8.81
N TRP A 167 0.72 -11.24 8.70
CA TRP A 167 0.57 -9.81 8.92
C TRP A 167 -0.38 -9.16 7.92
N LEU A 168 -0.31 -9.55 6.64
CA LEU A 168 -1.28 -9.09 5.64
C LEU A 168 -2.70 -9.59 5.96
N ALA A 169 -2.86 -10.84 6.41
CA ALA A 169 -4.14 -11.36 6.85
C ALA A 169 -4.75 -10.54 8.00
N MET A 170 -3.93 -10.15 8.97
CA MET A 170 -4.37 -9.25 10.06
C MET A 170 -4.90 -7.92 9.50
N LEU A 171 -4.21 -7.31 8.53
CA LEU A 171 -4.69 -6.08 7.89
C LEU A 171 -5.97 -6.31 7.08
N VAL A 172 -6.10 -7.44 6.40
CA VAL A 172 -7.34 -7.81 5.68
C VAL A 172 -8.50 -8.00 6.65
N ALA A 173 -8.27 -8.65 7.80
CA ALA A 173 -9.26 -8.82 8.86
C ALA A 173 -9.69 -7.48 9.49
N GLN A 174 -8.83 -6.47 9.46
CA GLN A 174 -9.17 -5.10 9.89
C GLN A 174 -10.31 -4.51 9.07
N ASP A 175 -10.53 -4.99 7.84
CA ASP A 175 -11.62 -4.58 6.94
C ASP A 175 -11.59 -3.07 6.67
N ALA A 176 -10.39 -2.55 6.41
CA ALA A 176 -10.12 -1.16 6.09
C ALA A 176 -10.28 -0.91 4.57
N GLU A 177 -10.41 0.35 4.17
CA GLU A 177 -10.52 0.76 2.77
C GLU A 177 -9.15 1.02 2.13
N TRP A 178 -8.15 1.29 2.95
CA TRP A 178 -6.77 1.54 2.53
C TRP A 178 -5.78 0.66 3.25
N LEU A 179 -4.79 0.16 2.48
CA LEU A 179 -3.61 -0.53 2.99
C LEU A 179 -2.37 0.33 2.71
N LEU A 180 -1.65 0.68 3.75
CA LEU A 180 -0.37 1.38 3.67
C LEU A 180 0.73 0.40 4.07
N LEU A 181 1.61 0.04 3.14
CA LEU A 181 2.60 -1.03 3.31
C LEU A 181 4.02 -0.43 3.18
N ASP A 182 4.76 -0.40 4.28
CA ASP A 182 6.13 0.14 4.31
C ASP A 182 7.13 -1.01 4.12
N GLU A 183 7.66 -1.17 2.90
CA GLU A 183 8.63 -2.20 2.50
C GLU A 183 8.22 -3.65 2.85
N PRO A 184 7.03 -4.11 2.45
CA PRO A 184 6.48 -5.39 2.91
C PRO A 184 7.24 -6.62 2.40
N ILE A 185 8.20 -6.45 1.50
CA ILE A 185 8.92 -7.56 0.84
C ILE A 185 10.45 -7.48 1.01
N SER A 186 10.97 -6.51 1.76
CA SER A 186 12.41 -6.20 1.81
C SER A 186 13.30 -7.33 2.34
N ALA A 187 12.75 -8.23 3.18
CA ALA A 187 13.48 -9.34 3.79
C ALA A 187 13.12 -10.72 3.19
N LEU A 188 12.46 -10.74 2.03
CA LEU A 188 11.98 -11.96 1.40
C LEU A 188 12.80 -12.32 0.17
N ASP A 189 12.90 -13.62 -0.13
CA ASP A 189 13.39 -14.09 -1.42
C ASP A 189 12.43 -13.75 -2.57
N VAL A 190 12.92 -13.87 -3.82
CA VAL A 190 12.17 -13.44 -5.02
C VAL A 190 10.83 -14.16 -5.16
N ALA A 191 10.74 -15.44 -4.81
CA ALA A 191 9.50 -16.21 -4.91
C ALA A 191 8.44 -15.65 -3.97
N HIS A 192 8.80 -15.44 -2.71
CA HIS A 192 7.90 -14.86 -1.71
C HIS A 192 7.55 -13.39 -2.01
N GLN A 193 8.49 -12.59 -2.58
CA GLN A 193 8.18 -11.23 -3.02
C GLN A 193 7.06 -11.21 -4.08
N VAL A 194 7.17 -12.07 -5.09
CA VAL A 194 6.16 -12.24 -6.13
C VAL A 194 4.81 -12.66 -5.55
N GLU A 195 4.80 -13.62 -4.63
CA GLU A 195 3.58 -14.08 -3.98
C GLU A 195 2.88 -12.97 -3.18
N ILE A 196 3.63 -12.23 -2.36
CA ILE A 196 3.10 -11.13 -1.54
C ILE A 196 2.55 -10.00 -2.41
N LEU A 197 3.27 -9.56 -3.44
CA LEU A 197 2.80 -8.49 -4.32
C LEU A 197 1.60 -8.92 -5.18
N SER A 198 1.59 -10.18 -5.65
CA SER A 198 0.42 -10.76 -6.34
C SER A 198 -0.80 -10.79 -5.42
N LEU A 199 -0.62 -11.16 -4.15
CA LEU A 199 -1.68 -11.14 -3.14
C LEU A 199 -2.20 -9.73 -2.92
N VAL A 200 -1.33 -8.74 -2.71
CA VAL A 200 -1.69 -7.33 -2.50
C VAL A 200 -2.48 -6.79 -3.71
N HIS A 201 -1.99 -7.06 -4.93
CA HIS A 201 -2.67 -6.65 -6.16
C HIS A 201 -4.06 -7.30 -6.28
N ARG A 202 -4.17 -8.61 -6.02
CA ARG A 202 -5.45 -9.33 -6.02
C ARG A 202 -6.43 -8.78 -4.99
N LEU A 203 -5.99 -8.52 -3.75
CA LEU A 203 -6.80 -7.94 -2.69
C LEU A 203 -7.33 -6.54 -3.06
N SER A 204 -6.47 -5.69 -3.66
CA SER A 204 -6.89 -4.38 -4.15
C SER A 204 -8.05 -4.50 -5.16
N ARG A 205 -7.97 -5.45 -6.10
CA ARG A 205 -9.02 -5.67 -7.10
C ARG A 205 -10.29 -6.29 -6.52
N GLN A 206 -10.16 -7.32 -5.69
CA GLN A 206 -11.31 -8.06 -5.17
C GLN A 206 -12.10 -7.27 -4.13
N LYS A 207 -11.41 -6.49 -3.28
CA LYS A 207 -12.05 -5.72 -2.20
C LYS A 207 -12.16 -4.22 -2.50
N GLY A 208 -11.68 -3.76 -3.65
CA GLY A 208 -11.70 -2.35 -4.02
C GLY A 208 -10.78 -1.46 -3.16
N LEU A 209 -9.70 -2.04 -2.60
CA LEU A 209 -8.82 -1.33 -1.68
C LEU A 209 -7.92 -0.32 -2.42
N GLY A 210 -7.74 0.86 -1.82
CA GLY A 210 -6.59 1.71 -2.13
C GLY A 210 -5.34 1.15 -1.45
N VAL A 211 -4.25 1.00 -2.18
CA VAL A 211 -2.99 0.50 -1.62
C VAL A 211 -1.86 1.48 -1.93
N VAL A 212 -1.08 1.83 -0.91
CA VAL A 212 0.23 2.47 -1.08
C VAL A 212 1.29 1.50 -0.60
N VAL A 213 2.22 1.13 -1.47
CA VAL A 213 3.29 0.18 -1.14
C VAL A 213 4.66 0.78 -1.44
N VAL A 214 5.54 0.79 -0.45
CA VAL A 214 6.94 1.18 -0.61
C VAL A 214 7.71 0.01 -1.20
N LEU A 215 8.37 0.26 -2.33
CA LEU A 215 9.17 -0.74 -3.04
C LEU A 215 10.56 -0.18 -3.36
N HIS A 216 11.58 -1.04 -3.29
CA HIS A 216 12.94 -0.72 -3.73
C HIS A 216 13.18 -1.13 -5.18
N ASP A 217 12.59 -2.24 -5.60
CA ASP A 217 12.71 -2.77 -6.95
C ASP A 217 11.66 -2.14 -7.87
N VAL A 218 12.13 -1.33 -8.82
CA VAL A 218 11.27 -0.65 -9.79
C VAL A 218 10.62 -1.64 -10.77
N ASN A 219 11.22 -2.79 -11.04
CA ASN A 219 10.63 -3.81 -11.89
C ASN A 219 9.44 -4.48 -11.20
N MET A 220 9.53 -4.68 -9.87
CA MET A 220 8.39 -5.12 -9.07
C MET A 220 7.29 -4.05 -9.04
N ALA A 221 7.64 -2.76 -8.91
CA ALA A 221 6.66 -1.68 -9.00
C ALA A 221 5.98 -1.65 -10.37
N ALA A 222 6.73 -1.76 -11.46
CA ALA A 222 6.19 -1.79 -12.81
C ALA A 222 5.24 -2.96 -13.09
N ARG A 223 5.47 -4.09 -12.43
CA ARG A 223 4.68 -5.31 -12.61
C ARG A 223 3.39 -5.35 -11.80
N TYR A 224 3.39 -4.77 -10.59
CA TYR A 224 2.30 -4.95 -9.62
C TYR A 224 1.56 -3.68 -9.25
N CYS A 225 2.04 -2.50 -9.67
CA CYS A 225 1.39 -1.23 -9.35
C CYS A 225 0.66 -0.67 -10.58
N ASP A 226 -0.44 0.02 -10.33
CA ASP A 226 -1.20 0.74 -11.35
C ASP A 226 -0.64 2.13 -11.58
N GLU A 227 -0.04 2.70 -10.54
CA GLU A 227 0.59 4.02 -10.53
C GLU A 227 1.90 3.94 -9.75
N ILE A 228 2.89 4.70 -10.19
CA ILE A 228 4.18 4.83 -9.51
C ILE A 228 4.39 6.30 -9.14
N ILE A 229 4.79 6.53 -7.90
CA ILE A 229 5.22 7.82 -7.37
C ILE A 229 6.69 7.69 -6.99
N ALA A 230 7.53 8.54 -7.56
CA ALA A 230 8.97 8.54 -7.33
C ALA A 230 9.40 9.73 -6.48
N LEU A 231 10.10 9.44 -5.38
CA LEU A 231 10.70 10.45 -4.50
C LEU A 231 12.22 10.44 -4.61
N HIS A 232 12.81 11.63 -4.67
CA HIS A 232 14.26 11.84 -4.58
C HIS A 232 14.57 12.98 -3.62
N SER A 233 15.38 12.72 -2.58
CA SER A 233 15.77 13.73 -1.57
C SER A 233 14.58 14.52 -0.99
N GLY A 234 13.50 13.80 -0.67
CA GLY A 234 12.27 14.36 -0.10
C GLY A 234 11.35 15.06 -1.11
N LYS A 235 11.69 15.10 -2.39
CA LYS A 235 10.87 15.73 -3.44
C LYS A 235 10.15 14.70 -4.28
N LEU A 236 8.93 15.01 -4.69
CA LEU A 236 8.24 14.31 -5.75
C LEU A 236 8.90 14.69 -7.08
N ILE A 237 9.44 13.71 -7.79
CA ILE A 237 10.11 13.95 -9.07
C ILE A 237 9.38 13.35 -10.27
N ALA A 238 8.62 12.30 -10.05
CA ALA A 238 7.80 11.69 -11.10
C ALA A 238 6.55 11.02 -10.50
N ARG A 239 5.47 11.03 -11.29
CA ARG A 239 4.23 10.32 -11.01
C ARG A 239 3.58 9.91 -12.32
N GLY A 240 3.15 8.67 -12.44
CA GLY A 240 2.50 8.17 -13.65
C GLY A 240 2.27 6.66 -13.59
N THR A 241 1.79 6.15 -14.71
CA THR A 241 1.70 4.71 -14.94
C THR A 241 3.10 4.08 -15.03
N PRO A 242 3.22 2.75 -14.86
CA PRO A 242 4.50 2.07 -15.10
C PRO A 242 5.12 2.41 -16.45
N ASP A 243 4.33 2.51 -17.52
CA ASP A 243 4.82 2.84 -18.86
C ASP A 243 5.41 4.25 -18.98
N GLU A 244 4.85 5.21 -18.25
CA GLU A 244 5.33 6.59 -18.22
C GLU A 244 6.61 6.75 -17.37
N ILE A 245 6.71 5.98 -16.28
CA ILE A 245 7.86 6.08 -15.35
C ILE A 245 9.05 5.24 -15.84
N MET A 246 8.82 4.08 -16.44
CA MET A 246 9.86 3.15 -16.88
C MET A 246 10.52 3.61 -18.20
N THR A 247 11.20 4.75 -18.15
CA THR A 247 12.05 5.28 -19.22
C THR A 247 13.46 5.51 -18.70
N SER A 248 14.48 5.41 -19.58
CA SER A 248 15.88 5.64 -19.17
C SER A 248 16.08 7.02 -18.55
N GLU A 249 15.40 8.05 -19.07
CA GLU A 249 15.46 9.41 -18.53
C GLU A 249 14.89 9.50 -17.11
N SER A 250 13.65 9.00 -16.90
CA SER A 250 13.00 9.03 -15.59
C SER A 250 13.77 8.21 -14.56
N LEU A 251 14.23 7.01 -14.92
CA LEU A 251 15.00 6.15 -14.03
C LEU A 251 16.35 6.76 -13.67
N GLY A 252 17.03 7.39 -14.63
CA GLY A 252 18.24 8.17 -14.38
C GLY A 252 18.03 9.29 -13.38
N ALA A 253 16.92 10.04 -13.50
CA ALA A 253 16.56 11.09 -12.55
C ALA A 253 16.21 10.55 -11.14
N ILE A 254 15.56 9.36 -11.07
CA ILE A 254 15.15 8.73 -9.82
C ILE A 254 16.34 8.16 -9.05
N TYR A 255 17.21 7.41 -9.74
CA TYR A 255 18.28 6.61 -9.12
C TYR A 255 19.68 7.21 -9.26
N GLY A 256 19.87 8.17 -10.16
CA GLY A 256 21.17 8.79 -10.42
C GLY A 256 22.17 7.91 -11.16
N ILE A 257 21.69 6.88 -11.86
CA ILE A 257 22.48 5.90 -12.63
C ILE A 257 21.86 5.68 -14.01
N ASP A 258 22.72 5.34 -14.98
CA ASP A 258 22.24 5.03 -16.33
C ASP A 258 21.55 3.66 -16.36
N MET A 259 20.32 3.67 -16.82
CA MET A 259 19.48 2.46 -16.92
C MET A 259 18.85 2.37 -18.32
N ASP A 260 18.79 1.15 -18.83
CA ASP A 260 18.02 0.84 -20.05
C ASP A 260 16.71 0.16 -19.70
N VAL A 261 15.75 0.27 -20.61
CA VAL A 261 14.42 -0.32 -20.46
C VAL A 261 14.07 -1.11 -21.72
N ILE A 262 13.62 -2.33 -21.53
CA ILE A 262 13.09 -3.19 -22.59
C ILE A 262 11.68 -3.65 -22.23
N ARG A 263 10.93 -4.12 -23.21
CA ARG A 263 9.66 -4.79 -22.97
C ARG A 263 9.90 -6.28 -22.69
N HIS A 264 9.32 -6.77 -21.60
CA HIS A 264 9.35 -8.21 -21.32
C HIS A 264 8.67 -8.98 -22.46
N PRO A 265 9.32 -9.99 -23.06
CA PRO A 265 8.87 -10.59 -24.31
C PRO A 265 7.50 -11.27 -24.25
N SER A 266 7.10 -11.79 -23.10
CA SER A 266 5.82 -12.49 -22.93
C SER A 266 4.72 -11.63 -22.29
N SER A 267 5.05 -10.69 -21.41
CA SER A 267 4.04 -9.89 -20.68
C SER A 267 3.89 -8.46 -21.22
N GLY A 268 4.87 -7.96 -22.01
CA GLY A 268 4.90 -6.57 -22.46
C GLY A 268 5.21 -5.54 -21.37
N VAL A 269 5.31 -5.95 -20.10
CA VAL A 269 5.65 -5.05 -18.97
C VAL A 269 7.06 -4.50 -19.17
N PRO A 270 7.31 -3.20 -18.94
CA PRO A 270 8.65 -2.64 -19.01
C PRO A 270 9.55 -3.22 -17.92
N VAL A 271 10.79 -3.54 -18.28
CA VAL A 271 11.84 -4.07 -17.38
C VAL A 271 13.09 -3.24 -17.55
N SER A 272 13.63 -2.74 -16.44
CA SER A 272 14.85 -1.95 -16.42
C SER A 272 16.05 -2.77 -15.94
N PHE A 273 17.22 -2.37 -16.41
CA PHE A 273 18.52 -2.90 -16.00
C PHE A 273 19.59 -1.82 -16.05
N VAL A 274 20.61 -1.93 -15.22
CA VAL A 274 21.74 -1.00 -15.19
C VAL A 274 22.61 -1.25 -16.41
N ARG A 275 23.11 -0.16 -17.04
CA ARG A 275 24.10 -0.24 -18.13
C ARG A 275 25.45 -0.73 -17.66
#